data_fc9b4aaa88ac4ad931a8a636ae9f0752
#
_entry.id   fc9b4aaa88ac4ad931a8a636ae9f0752
#
_cell.length_a   1.000
_cell.length_b   1.000
_cell.length_c   1.000
_cell.angle_alpha   90.00
_cell.angle_beta   90.00
_cell.angle_gamma   90.00
#
_symmetry.space_group_name_H-M   'P 1'
#
loop_
_entity.id
_entity.type
_entity.pdbx_description
1 polymer ?
#
loop_
_entity_poly.entity_id
_entity_poly.type
_entity_poly.pdbx_seq_one_letter_code
_entity_poly.pdbx_strand_id
1 'polypeptide(L)'
;MILVLLALLVAGDSTNAQLVEGPVDGVGLLDYCSTAEIARQPQETRKILGDKIYQEKLNKYYWCLGYVGAILDSAMNAQASFQVADQFGVALSGPERKKEFISAKLRVACFPLSASVNDLIFVLIRWLSEHEQRLHEPRAILASEAFGSRFPCGKTIRPATP
;
A
#
# COMPACT_ATOMS: atom_id res chain seq x y z
N MET A 1 -9.60 -58.45 -13.00
CA MET A 1 -9.13 -57.11 -13.36
C MET A 1 -9.37 -56.20 -12.16
N ILE A 2 -8.38 -56.04 -11.30
CA ILE A 2 -8.47 -55.31 -10.01
C ILE A 2 -7.79 -53.95 -10.23
N LEU A 3 -8.60 -52.90 -10.24
CA LEU A 3 -8.11 -51.51 -10.29
C LEU A 3 -7.71 -51.13 -8.86
N VAL A 4 -6.40 -51.03 -8.62
CA VAL A 4 -5.82 -50.47 -7.40
C VAL A 4 -5.80 -48.97 -7.55
N LEU A 5 -6.71 -48.26 -6.85
CA LEU A 5 -6.70 -46.84 -6.68
C LEU A 5 -5.61 -46.49 -5.64
N LEU A 6 -4.46 -46.00 -6.09
CA LEU A 6 -3.46 -45.38 -5.23
C LEU A 6 -3.96 -43.98 -4.85
N ALA A 7 -4.54 -43.86 -3.67
CA ALA A 7 -4.78 -42.57 -3.05
C ALA A 7 -3.43 -42.02 -2.53
N LEU A 8 -2.82 -41.12 -3.26
CA LEU A 8 -1.70 -40.28 -2.79
C LEU A 8 -2.24 -39.30 -1.75
N LEU A 9 -2.12 -39.69 -0.48
CA LEU A 9 -2.20 -38.76 0.65
C LEU A 9 -1.01 -37.80 0.55
N VAL A 10 -1.21 -36.66 -0.07
CA VAL A 10 -0.33 -35.50 0.09
C VAL A 10 -0.59 -35.00 1.50
N ALA A 11 0.20 -35.47 2.45
CA ALA A 11 0.34 -34.83 3.76
C ALA A 11 1.01 -33.49 3.50
N GLY A 12 0.22 -32.47 3.20
CA GLY A 12 0.66 -31.08 3.19
C GLY A 12 1.02 -30.73 4.63
N ASP A 13 2.32 -30.64 4.92
CA ASP A 13 2.80 -29.94 6.09
C ASP A 13 2.19 -28.55 6.06
N SER A 14 1.15 -28.36 6.87
CA SER A 14 0.65 -27.04 7.22
C SER A 14 1.73 -26.39 8.07
N THR A 15 2.81 -25.95 7.40
CA THR A 15 3.71 -24.96 7.99
C THR A 15 2.81 -23.81 8.39
N ASN A 16 2.64 -23.63 9.70
CA ASN A 16 2.00 -22.47 10.31
C ASN A 16 2.68 -21.22 9.72
N ALA A 17 2.18 -20.75 8.59
CA ALA A 17 2.45 -19.40 8.15
C ALA A 17 1.81 -18.51 9.21
N GLN A 18 2.59 -18.18 10.24
CA GLN A 18 2.21 -17.12 11.16
C GLN A 18 1.97 -15.89 10.29
N LEU A 19 0.71 -15.61 10.06
CA LEU A 19 0.30 -14.33 9.50
C LEU A 19 0.89 -13.29 10.43
N VAL A 20 1.93 -12.60 9.99
CA VAL A 20 2.48 -11.47 10.71
C VAL A 20 1.37 -10.44 10.75
N GLU A 21 0.67 -10.39 11.90
CA GLU A 21 -0.34 -9.36 12.11
C GLU A 21 0.35 -8.02 12.00
N GLY A 22 0.02 -7.29 10.95
CA GLY A 22 0.57 -5.96 10.74
C GLY A 22 -0.06 -4.95 11.72
N PRO A 23 0.52 -3.76 11.84
CA PRO A 23 0.03 -2.71 12.73
C PRO A 23 -1.42 -2.35 12.40
N VAL A 24 -2.23 -2.08 13.43
CA VAL A 24 -3.66 -1.73 13.26
C VAL A 24 -3.89 -0.22 13.19
N ASP A 25 -2.97 0.57 13.72
CA ASP A 25 -3.04 2.02 13.86
C ASP A 25 -1.85 2.75 13.22
N GLY A 26 -1.85 4.07 13.35
CA GLY A 26 -0.81 4.92 12.80
C GLY A 26 0.53 4.81 13.53
N VAL A 27 0.55 4.53 14.83
CA VAL A 27 1.80 4.37 15.59
C VAL A 27 2.58 3.19 15.03
N GLY A 28 1.91 2.05 14.91
CA GLY A 28 2.52 0.87 14.31
C GLY A 28 2.86 1.05 12.85
N LEU A 29 2.00 1.75 12.07
CA LEU A 29 2.27 2.04 10.66
C LEU A 29 3.53 2.89 10.51
N LEU A 30 3.70 3.93 11.32
CA LEU A 30 4.90 4.78 11.32
C LEU A 30 6.15 3.97 11.71
N ASP A 31 6.09 3.14 12.76
CA ASP A 31 7.19 2.27 13.19
C ASP A 31 7.64 1.33 12.06
N TYR A 32 6.69 0.67 11.39
CA TYR A 32 7.00 -0.26 10.31
C TYR A 32 7.59 0.44 9.09
N CYS A 33 7.00 1.56 8.68
CA CYS A 33 7.43 2.27 7.47
C CYS A 33 8.73 3.06 7.68
N SER A 34 9.02 3.58 8.86
CA SER A 34 10.27 4.30 9.16
C SER A 34 11.53 3.43 9.03
N THR A 35 11.36 2.10 8.99
CA THR A 35 12.48 1.18 8.71
C THR A 35 12.94 1.20 7.24
N ALA A 36 12.29 1.96 6.36
CA ALA A 36 12.65 2.02 4.93
C ALA A 36 14.08 2.53 4.65
N GLU A 37 14.69 3.26 5.56
CA GLU A 37 16.09 3.68 5.43
C GLU A 37 17.07 2.51 5.42
N ILE A 38 16.72 1.40 6.05
CA ILE A 38 17.55 0.18 6.09
C ILE A 38 17.81 -0.37 4.69
N ALA A 39 16.84 -0.26 3.81
CA ALA A 39 16.97 -0.73 2.43
C ALA A 39 17.98 0.09 1.61
N ARG A 40 18.32 1.31 2.05
CA ARG A 40 19.29 2.19 1.37
C ARG A 40 20.75 1.85 1.68
N GLN A 41 21.02 1.33 2.89
CA GLN A 41 22.38 1.01 3.35
C GLN A 41 22.43 -0.35 4.05
N PRO A 42 22.13 -1.46 3.34
CA PRO A 42 21.89 -2.73 3.97
C PRO A 42 23.11 -3.31 4.70
N GLN A 43 24.32 -3.13 4.15
CA GLN A 43 25.53 -3.71 4.74
C GLN A 43 26.04 -2.96 5.98
N GLU A 44 26.03 -1.63 5.95
CA GLU A 44 26.43 -0.82 7.11
C GLU A 44 25.46 -0.96 8.26
N THR A 45 24.17 -0.89 7.98
CA THR A 45 23.11 -1.03 8.98
C THR A 45 23.16 -2.40 9.65
N ARG A 46 23.42 -3.47 8.89
CA ARG A 46 23.58 -4.82 9.44
C ARG A 46 24.77 -4.94 10.39
N LYS A 47 25.91 -4.32 10.07
CA LYS A 47 27.09 -4.30 10.95
C LYS A 47 26.83 -3.58 12.27
N ILE A 48 26.08 -2.47 12.21
CA ILE A 48 25.80 -1.64 13.39
C ILE A 48 24.75 -2.29 14.29
N LEU A 49 23.67 -2.83 13.73
CA LEU A 49 22.54 -3.34 14.47
C LEU A 49 22.69 -4.80 14.93
N GLY A 50 23.54 -5.58 14.28
CA GLY A 50 23.60 -7.04 14.40
C GLY A 50 22.47 -7.75 13.64
N ASP A 51 22.71 -9.02 13.33
CA ASP A 51 21.84 -9.79 12.42
C ASP A 51 20.37 -9.88 12.87
N LYS A 52 20.12 -10.10 14.14
CA LYS A 52 18.76 -10.27 14.68
C LYS A 52 17.92 -9.01 14.53
N ILE A 53 18.45 -7.88 14.97
CA ILE A 53 17.76 -6.58 14.93
C ILE A 53 17.59 -6.15 13.46
N TYR A 54 18.59 -6.39 12.63
CA TYR A 54 18.53 -6.11 11.21
C TYR A 54 17.38 -6.88 10.53
N GLN A 55 17.24 -8.19 10.80
CA GLN A 55 16.16 -9.02 10.23
C GLN A 55 14.78 -8.57 10.72
N GLU A 56 14.62 -8.22 11.99
CA GLU A 56 13.36 -7.69 12.51
C GLU A 56 12.94 -6.41 11.77
N LYS A 57 13.86 -5.47 11.64
CA LYS A 57 13.60 -4.21 10.92
C LYS A 57 13.34 -4.46 9.42
N LEU A 58 14.04 -5.40 8.80
CA LEU A 58 13.83 -5.76 7.41
C LEU A 58 12.43 -6.35 7.18
N ASN A 59 11.94 -7.16 8.12
CA ASN A 59 10.58 -7.69 8.08
C ASN A 59 9.52 -6.57 8.16
N LYS A 60 9.73 -5.59 9.04
CA LYS A 60 8.87 -4.40 9.12
C LYS A 60 8.86 -3.63 7.81
N TYR A 61 10.03 -3.42 7.21
CA TYR A 61 10.15 -2.77 5.90
C TYR A 61 9.38 -3.50 4.80
N TYR A 62 9.57 -4.81 4.68
CA TYR A 62 8.85 -5.60 3.67
C TYR A 62 7.34 -5.59 3.88
N TRP A 63 6.90 -5.59 5.13
CA TRP A 63 5.50 -5.43 5.43
C TRP A 63 4.96 -4.07 4.96
N CYS A 64 5.67 -2.98 5.27
CA CYS A 64 5.30 -1.64 4.81
C CYS A 64 5.28 -1.55 3.27
N LEU A 65 6.30 -2.12 2.61
CA LEU A 65 6.39 -2.19 1.14
C LEU A 65 5.17 -2.89 0.53
N GLY A 66 4.79 -4.03 1.09
CA GLY A 66 3.60 -4.78 0.66
C GLY A 66 2.29 -4.02 0.89
N TYR A 67 2.15 -3.37 2.04
CA TYR A 67 0.98 -2.58 2.38
C TYR A 67 0.78 -1.38 1.43
N VAL A 68 1.84 -0.59 1.22
CA VAL A 68 1.80 0.58 0.32
C VAL A 68 1.67 0.13 -1.13
N GLY A 69 2.33 -0.96 -1.53
CA GLY A 69 2.19 -1.57 -2.85
C GLY A 69 0.75 -1.99 -3.14
N ALA A 70 0.09 -2.64 -2.20
CA ALA A 70 -1.31 -3.04 -2.35
C ALA A 70 -2.26 -1.83 -2.51
N ILE A 71 -1.99 -0.72 -1.80
CA ILE A 71 -2.75 0.53 -1.98
C ILE A 71 -2.54 1.10 -3.38
N LEU A 72 -1.29 1.15 -3.86
CA LEU A 72 -0.97 1.63 -5.21
C LEU A 72 -1.64 0.77 -6.28
N ASP A 73 -1.52 -0.55 -6.20
CA ASP A 73 -2.13 -1.48 -7.15
C ASP A 73 -3.66 -1.35 -7.19
N SER A 74 -4.28 -1.23 -6.01
CA SER A 74 -5.74 -1.03 -5.91
C SER A 74 -6.17 0.28 -6.55
N ALA A 75 -5.41 1.36 -6.34
CA ALA A 75 -5.69 2.66 -6.94
C ALA A 75 -5.50 2.67 -8.46
N MET A 76 -4.43 2.05 -8.95
CA MET A 76 -4.14 1.94 -10.38
C MET A 76 -5.20 1.12 -11.10
N ASN A 77 -5.64 -0.01 -10.52
CA ASN A 77 -6.72 -0.83 -11.05
C ASN A 77 -8.05 -0.07 -11.09
N ALA A 78 -8.36 0.69 -10.06
CA ALA A 78 -9.54 1.54 -10.04
C ALA A 78 -9.48 2.60 -11.14
N GLN A 79 -8.36 3.29 -11.32
CA GLN A 79 -8.16 4.28 -12.38
C GLN A 79 -8.33 3.67 -13.79
N ALA A 80 -7.73 2.50 -14.04
CA ALA A 80 -7.85 1.78 -15.30
C ALA A 80 -9.32 1.40 -15.59
N SER A 81 -10.05 0.91 -14.59
CA SER A 81 -11.46 0.55 -14.72
C SER A 81 -12.34 1.75 -15.11
N PHE A 82 -12.04 2.94 -14.61
CA PHE A 82 -12.74 4.17 -14.99
C PHE A 82 -12.46 4.58 -16.44
N GLN A 83 -11.22 4.48 -16.89
CA GLN A 83 -10.86 4.79 -18.28
C GLN A 83 -11.58 3.86 -19.25
N VAL A 84 -11.63 2.57 -18.96
CA VAL A 84 -12.34 1.58 -19.75
C VAL A 84 -13.84 1.88 -19.77
N ALA A 85 -14.47 2.16 -18.63
CA ALA A 85 -15.89 2.51 -18.57
C ALA A 85 -16.22 3.77 -19.38
N ASP A 86 -15.34 4.77 -19.40
CA ASP A 86 -15.49 6.00 -20.17
C ASP A 86 -15.38 5.74 -21.68
N GLN A 87 -14.43 4.87 -22.10
CA GLN A 87 -14.24 4.47 -23.51
C GLN A 87 -15.43 3.69 -24.06
N PHE A 88 -16.03 2.80 -23.28
CA PHE A 88 -17.16 2.01 -23.73
C PHE A 88 -18.52 2.69 -23.56
N GLY A 89 -18.54 3.99 -23.22
CA GLY A 89 -19.79 4.75 -23.10
C GLY A 89 -20.73 4.19 -22.03
N VAL A 90 -20.19 3.43 -21.07
CA VAL A 90 -20.95 3.06 -19.87
C VAL A 90 -21.21 4.38 -19.13
N ALA A 91 -22.32 5.02 -19.54
CA ALA A 91 -22.76 6.28 -19.01
C ALA A 91 -23.00 6.11 -17.51
N LEU A 92 -21.97 6.38 -16.73
CA LEU A 92 -22.14 6.84 -15.36
C LEU A 92 -22.84 8.20 -15.51
N SER A 93 -24.17 8.13 -15.65
CA SER A 93 -25.01 9.20 -16.09
C SER A 93 -24.89 10.41 -15.16
N GLY A 94 -24.17 11.42 -15.64
CA GLY A 94 -24.02 12.74 -15.07
C GLY A 94 -22.68 12.99 -14.35
N PRO A 95 -22.11 14.19 -14.53
CA PRO A 95 -20.84 14.60 -13.91
C PRO A 95 -20.91 14.56 -12.36
N GLU A 96 -22.08 14.73 -11.78
CA GLU A 96 -22.32 14.66 -10.34
C GLU A 96 -22.15 13.23 -9.82
N ARG A 97 -22.71 12.20 -10.48
CA ARG A 97 -22.57 10.80 -10.10
C ARG A 97 -21.14 10.27 -10.28
N LYS A 98 -20.45 10.77 -11.30
CA LYS A 98 -19.02 10.45 -11.52
C LYS A 98 -18.18 10.97 -10.34
N LYS A 99 -18.44 12.18 -9.86
CA LYS A 99 -17.81 12.75 -8.67
C LYS A 99 -18.17 11.99 -7.39
N GLU A 100 -19.43 11.66 -7.22
CA GLU A 100 -19.93 10.98 -6.01
C GLU A 100 -19.45 9.53 -5.93
N PHE A 101 -19.39 8.81 -7.05
CA PHE A 101 -18.87 7.46 -7.13
C PHE A 101 -17.36 7.41 -6.88
N ILE A 102 -16.60 8.37 -7.42
CA ILE A 102 -15.15 8.50 -7.19
C ILE A 102 -14.88 8.93 -5.73
N SER A 103 -15.68 9.82 -5.17
CA SER A 103 -15.46 10.32 -3.81
C SER A 103 -15.99 9.40 -2.71
N ALA A 104 -17.08 8.67 -2.94
CA ALA A 104 -17.73 7.87 -1.93
C ALA A 104 -17.20 6.44 -1.79
N LYS A 105 -16.77 5.79 -2.88
CA LYS A 105 -16.26 4.39 -2.86
C LYS A 105 -14.75 4.27 -2.87
N LEU A 106 -14.04 5.28 -3.34
CA LEU A 106 -12.61 5.27 -3.50
C LEU A 106 -12.08 6.64 -3.07
N ARG A 107 -11.93 6.88 -1.78
CA ARG A 107 -11.02 7.94 -1.29
C ARG A 107 -9.58 7.58 -1.68
N VAL A 108 -9.39 7.19 -2.93
CA VAL A 108 -8.13 6.73 -3.45
C VAL A 108 -7.45 7.94 -4.06
N ALA A 109 -6.20 8.10 -3.70
CA ALA A 109 -5.32 9.05 -4.35
C ALA A 109 -5.18 8.75 -5.84
N CYS A 110 -5.09 9.77 -6.67
CA CYS A 110 -4.78 9.63 -8.09
C CYS A 110 -3.27 9.66 -8.28
N PHE A 111 -2.65 8.47 -8.18
CA PHE A 111 -1.21 8.35 -8.32
C PHE A 111 -0.77 8.60 -9.77
N PRO A 112 0.36 9.31 -9.99
CA PRO A 112 0.96 9.40 -11.32
C PRO A 112 1.50 8.01 -11.72
N LEU A 113 1.51 7.73 -13.03
CA LEU A 113 2.02 6.46 -13.57
C LEU A 113 3.49 6.19 -13.21
N SER A 114 4.25 7.23 -12.90
CA SER A 114 5.64 7.15 -12.47
C SER A 114 5.82 6.98 -10.96
N ALA A 115 4.74 6.89 -10.18
CA ALA A 115 4.86 6.74 -8.73
C ALA A 115 5.50 5.41 -8.38
N SER A 116 6.58 5.45 -7.59
CA SER A 116 7.17 4.25 -7.02
C SER A 116 6.64 4.00 -5.61
N VAL A 117 6.60 2.73 -5.19
CA VAL A 117 6.19 2.36 -3.82
C VAL A 117 7.09 3.05 -2.79
N ASN A 118 8.39 3.16 -3.06
CA ASN A 118 9.32 3.81 -2.15
C ASN A 118 9.02 5.30 -1.97
N ASP A 119 8.68 6.03 -3.05
CA ASP A 119 8.30 7.44 -2.93
C ASP A 119 7.02 7.60 -2.10
N LEU A 120 6.06 6.68 -2.26
CA LEU A 120 4.83 6.68 -1.49
C LEU A 120 5.08 6.38 -0.01
N ILE A 121 6.01 5.49 0.32
CA ILE A 121 6.43 5.25 1.71
C ILE A 121 6.95 6.53 2.35
N PHE A 122 7.79 7.32 1.66
CA PHE A 122 8.26 8.60 2.19
C PHE A 122 7.16 9.64 2.36
N VAL A 123 6.21 9.70 1.43
CA VAL A 123 5.02 10.55 1.57
C VAL A 123 4.23 10.17 2.82
N LEU A 124 4.03 8.88 3.03
CA LEU A 124 3.29 8.35 4.18
C LEU A 124 3.99 8.66 5.50
N ILE A 125 5.30 8.35 5.61
CA ILE A 125 6.11 8.63 6.81
C ILE A 125 6.05 10.10 7.16
N ARG A 126 6.30 10.98 6.19
CA ARG A 126 6.29 12.41 6.39
C ARG A 126 4.93 12.89 6.89
N TRP A 127 3.85 12.45 6.25
CA TRP A 127 2.49 12.83 6.65
C TRP A 127 2.17 12.36 8.07
N LEU A 128 2.51 11.12 8.43
CA LEU A 128 2.30 10.58 9.77
C LEU A 128 3.09 11.36 10.82
N SER A 129 4.33 11.74 10.54
CA SER A 129 5.17 12.55 11.44
C SER A 129 4.63 13.98 11.62
N GLU A 130 3.97 14.55 10.61
CA GLU A 130 3.34 15.86 10.69
C GLU A 130 1.96 15.80 11.42
N HIS A 131 1.40 14.58 11.67
CA HIS A 131 0.08 14.38 12.26
C HIS A 131 0.12 13.41 13.47
N GLU A 132 1.12 13.56 14.33
CA GLU A 132 1.36 12.67 15.48
C GLU A 132 0.15 12.51 16.40
N GLN A 133 -0.66 13.56 16.58
CA GLN A 133 -1.87 13.54 17.39
C GLN A 133 -2.96 12.59 16.87
N ARG A 134 -2.83 12.12 15.62
CA ARG A 134 -3.80 11.23 14.97
C ARG A 134 -3.31 9.78 14.84
N LEU A 135 -2.12 9.46 15.31
CA LEU A 135 -1.52 8.13 15.16
C LEU A 135 -2.31 7.00 15.84
N HIS A 136 -3.25 7.32 16.74
CA HIS A 136 -4.18 6.35 17.33
C HIS A 136 -5.31 5.90 16.39
N GLU A 137 -5.47 6.56 15.25
CA GLU A 137 -6.50 6.23 14.26
C GLU A 137 -6.11 4.99 13.43
N PRO A 138 -7.11 4.30 12.82
CA PRO A 138 -6.86 3.16 11.96
C PRO A 138 -5.93 3.49 10.78
N ARG A 139 -4.93 2.64 10.56
CA ARG A 139 -3.92 2.82 9.50
C ARG A 139 -4.50 3.12 8.12
N ALA A 140 -5.63 2.49 7.77
CA ALA A 140 -6.26 2.66 6.46
C ALA A 140 -6.81 4.07 6.25
N ILE A 141 -7.32 4.71 7.31
CA ILE A 141 -7.79 6.09 7.27
C ILE A 141 -6.62 7.02 7.07
N LEU A 142 -5.57 6.87 7.88
CA LEU A 142 -4.37 7.72 7.81
C LEU A 142 -3.66 7.62 6.47
N ALA A 143 -3.48 6.40 5.94
CA ALA A 143 -2.88 6.21 4.63
C ALA A 143 -3.73 6.83 3.50
N SER A 144 -5.05 6.68 3.56
CA SER A 144 -5.97 7.29 2.59
C SER A 144 -5.89 8.81 2.59
N GLU A 145 -5.78 9.44 3.75
CA GLU A 145 -5.66 10.88 3.87
C GLU A 145 -4.28 11.39 3.47
N ALA A 146 -3.22 10.69 3.86
CA ALA A 146 -1.86 11.00 3.47
C ALA A 146 -1.74 11.04 1.93
N PHE A 147 -2.19 10.00 1.27
CA PHE A 147 -2.12 9.92 -0.18
C PHE A 147 -3.12 10.85 -0.87
N GLY A 148 -4.36 10.95 -0.36
CA GLY A 148 -5.38 11.84 -0.90
C GLY A 148 -4.98 13.32 -0.83
N SER A 149 -4.26 13.75 0.20
CA SER A 149 -3.74 15.11 0.33
C SER A 149 -2.63 15.40 -0.67
N ARG A 150 -1.76 14.42 -0.94
CA ARG A 150 -0.62 14.58 -1.84
C ARG A 150 -0.97 14.39 -3.31
N PHE A 151 -1.92 13.48 -3.59
CA PHE A 151 -2.33 13.09 -4.93
C PHE A 151 -3.85 13.23 -5.13
N PRO A 152 -4.40 14.45 -5.02
CA PRO A 152 -5.84 14.67 -5.11
C PRO A 152 -6.36 14.34 -6.51
N CYS A 153 -7.44 13.55 -6.58
CA CYS A 153 -8.14 13.30 -7.84
C CYS A 153 -8.88 14.56 -8.31
N GLY A 154 -8.87 14.80 -9.61
CA GLY A 154 -9.64 15.89 -10.26
C GLY A 154 -8.97 17.26 -10.25
N LYS A 155 -7.78 17.42 -9.68
CA LYS A 155 -6.92 18.57 -9.97
C LYS A 155 -5.99 18.17 -11.12
N THR A 156 -6.18 18.75 -12.30
CA THR A 156 -5.15 18.71 -13.35
C THR A 156 -3.84 19.20 -12.73
N ILE A 157 -2.91 18.27 -12.54
CA ILE A 157 -1.53 18.63 -12.15
C ILE A 157 -1.01 19.45 -13.33
N ARG A 158 -1.03 20.79 -13.22
CA ARG A 158 -0.26 21.61 -14.15
C ARG A 158 1.18 21.17 -13.94
N PRO A 159 1.88 20.70 -15.01
CA PRO A 159 3.30 20.45 -14.89
C PRO A 159 3.94 21.75 -14.37
N ALA A 160 4.77 21.61 -13.32
CA ALA A 160 5.59 22.72 -12.87
C ALA A 160 6.38 23.18 -14.11
N THR A 161 6.08 24.38 -14.58
CA THR A 161 6.89 25.05 -15.60
C THR A 161 8.32 25.19 -15.07
N PRO A 162 9.33 24.82 -15.86
CA PRO A 162 10.73 24.87 -15.46
C PRO A 162 11.18 26.29 -15.13
#